data_ea7cc78e3a94b03f0773a32ac3607f74
#
_entry.id   ea7cc78e3a94b03f0773a32ac3607f74
#
_cell.length_a   1.000
_cell.length_b   1.000
_cell.length_c   1.000
_cell.angle_alpha   90.00
_cell.angle_beta   90.00
_cell.angle_gamma   90.00
#
_symmetry.space_group_name_H-M   'P 1'
#
loop_
_entity.id
_entity.type
_entity.pdbx_description
1 polymer ?
#
loop_
_entity_poly.entity_id
_entity_poly.type
_entity_poly.pdbx_seq_one_letter_code
_entity_poly.pdbx_strand_id
1 'polypeptide(L)'
;MAITLNNKVGVKIATIDFSDLVTAATLNYAFEELEVTAMGDTGRKYVKGLQTGTLTLSFLNDPATSEILDTLLTNFGSTVAVKMIQDASSPVTVADGNKLYTFDILVNNLTPINGATGDISTQDVTFTINGAVTVADSGTW
;
A
#
# COMPACT_ATOMS: atom_id res chain seq x y z
N MET A 1 -3.48 26.02 -0.87
CA MET A 1 -4.10 24.69 -0.69
C MET A 1 -3.67 23.78 -1.84
N ALA A 2 -3.16 22.61 -1.54
CA ALA A 2 -2.75 21.65 -2.54
C ALA A 2 -3.72 20.46 -2.52
N ILE A 3 -4.56 20.37 -3.54
CA ILE A 3 -5.47 19.25 -3.73
C ILE A 3 -4.83 18.33 -4.78
N THR A 4 -4.68 17.05 -4.47
CA THR A 4 -4.04 16.09 -5.34
C THR A 4 -5.06 15.23 -6.07
N LEU A 5 -4.75 14.90 -7.32
CA LEU A 5 -5.53 13.98 -8.13
C LEU A 5 -4.81 12.63 -8.15
N ASN A 6 -5.53 11.55 -7.90
CA ASN A 6 -4.94 10.21 -7.74
C ASN A 6 -4.64 9.49 -9.06
N ASN A 7 -4.23 10.22 -10.09
CA ASN A 7 -3.88 9.62 -11.38
C ASN A 7 -2.37 9.45 -11.61
N LYS A 8 -1.57 9.80 -10.60
CA LYS A 8 -0.10 9.74 -10.67
C LYS A 8 0.52 8.97 -9.52
N VAL A 9 -0.28 8.22 -8.78
CA VAL A 9 0.21 7.44 -7.65
C VAL A 9 1.16 6.36 -8.15
N GLY A 10 2.35 6.31 -7.55
CA GLY A 10 3.35 5.29 -7.85
C GLY A 10 3.30 4.17 -6.83
N VAL A 11 3.44 2.93 -7.30
CA VAL A 11 3.52 1.73 -6.46
C VAL A 11 4.69 0.88 -6.93
N LYS A 12 5.61 0.59 -6.01
CA LYS A 12 6.70 -0.37 -6.23
C LYS A 12 6.53 -1.54 -5.27
N ILE A 13 6.55 -2.75 -5.80
CA ILE A 13 6.51 -3.99 -5.01
C ILE A 13 7.80 -4.75 -5.32
N ALA A 14 8.54 -5.15 -4.27
CA ALA A 14 9.80 -5.87 -4.40
C ALA A 14 10.80 -5.15 -5.34
N THR A 15 10.88 -3.82 -5.26
CA THR A 15 11.72 -2.92 -6.06
C THR A 15 11.33 -2.75 -7.52
N ILE A 16 10.24 -3.38 -7.97
CA ILE A 16 9.73 -3.27 -9.35
C ILE A 16 8.57 -2.26 -9.36
N ASP A 17 8.60 -1.33 -10.30
CA ASP A 17 7.57 -0.31 -10.47
C ASP A 17 6.39 -0.86 -11.28
N PHE A 18 5.22 -0.94 -10.65
CA PHE A 18 3.98 -1.41 -11.28
C PHE A 18 2.94 -0.30 -11.44
N SER A 19 3.35 0.96 -11.36
CA SER A 19 2.43 2.11 -11.37
C SER A 19 1.52 2.16 -12.59
N ASP A 20 1.98 1.66 -13.73
CA ASP A 20 1.24 1.63 -14.99
C ASP A 20 0.17 0.52 -15.05
N LEU A 21 0.22 -0.45 -14.15
CA LEU A 21 -0.76 -1.54 -14.08
C LEU A 21 -1.79 -1.35 -12.97
N VAL A 22 -1.50 -0.52 -11.98
CA VAL A 22 -2.39 -0.28 -10.84
C VAL A 22 -3.47 0.72 -11.22
N THR A 23 -4.73 0.32 -11.09
CA THR A 23 -5.89 1.18 -11.39
C THR A 23 -6.42 1.89 -10.16
N ALA A 24 -6.24 1.32 -8.97
CA ALA A 24 -6.61 1.96 -7.72
C ALA A 24 -5.71 1.43 -6.58
N ALA A 25 -5.40 2.30 -5.64
CA ALA A 25 -4.60 1.94 -4.49
C ALA A 25 -5.12 2.68 -3.25
N THR A 26 -5.25 1.95 -2.14
CA THR A 26 -5.66 2.53 -0.87
C THR A 26 -4.73 2.02 0.22
N LEU A 27 -3.99 2.93 0.83
CA LEU A 27 -3.16 2.67 1.99
C LEU A 27 -3.88 3.20 3.23
N ASN A 28 -4.16 2.32 4.19
CA ASN A 28 -4.74 2.69 5.46
C ASN A 28 -3.92 2.07 6.59
N TYR A 29 -3.54 2.89 7.55
CA TYR A 29 -2.83 2.43 8.72
C TYR A 29 -3.27 3.24 9.95
N ALA A 30 -3.29 2.59 11.08
CA ALA A 30 -3.78 3.18 12.32
C ALA A 30 -3.07 2.57 13.52
N PHE A 31 -3.05 3.31 14.63
CA PHE A 31 -2.68 2.75 15.92
C PHE A 31 -3.91 2.20 16.62
N GLU A 32 -3.73 1.10 17.34
CA GLU A 32 -4.74 0.64 18.27
C GLU A 32 -4.91 1.66 19.39
N GLU A 33 -6.14 1.88 19.83
CA GLU A 33 -6.45 2.71 20.99
C GLU A 33 -6.58 1.83 22.22
N LEU A 34 -5.78 2.12 23.24
CA LEU A 34 -5.84 1.42 24.53
C LEU A 34 -6.40 2.36 25.56
N GLU A 35 -7.53 1.98 26.18
CA GLU A 35 -8.16 2.78 27.21
C GLU A 35 -7.39 2.70 28.52
N VAL A 36 -7.07 3.85 29.10
CA VAL A 36 -6.37 4.00 30.36
C VAL A 36 -7.14 4.87 31.34
N THR A 37 -8.46 4.93 31.19
CA THR A 37 -9.35 5.71 32.08
C THR A 37 -9.30 5.11 33.47
N ALA A 38 -9.10 5.96 34.49
CA ALA A 38 -9.04 5.57 35.89
C ALA A 38 -10.20 6.18 36.70
N MET A 39 -10.38 5.70 37.90
CA MET A 39 -11.37 6.26 38.80
C MET A 39 -11.02 7.73 39.13
N GLY A 40 -12.03 8.58 39.07
CA GLY A 40 -11.86 10.03 39.24
C GLY A 40 -11.69 10.80 37.95
N ASP A 41 -11.46 10.14 36.83
CA ASP A 41 -11.43 10.79 35.53
C ASP A 41 -12.84 11.23 35.11
N THR A 42 -12.96 12.42 34.54
CA THR A 42 -14.23 12.96 34.06
C THR A 42 -14.47 12.67 32.59
N GLY A 43 -13.47 12.16 31.90
CA GLY A 43 -13.53 11.76 30.49
C GLY A 43 -12.71 10.52 30.24
N ARG A 44 -12.96 9.85 29.12
CA ARG A 44 -12.18 8.68 28.72
C ARG A 44 -10.80 9.09 28.22
N LYS A 45 -9.78 8.32 28.59
CA LYS A 45 -8.40 8.52 28.19
C LYS A 45 -7.89 7.32 27.41
N TYR A 46 -7.14 7.57 26.35
CA TYR A 46 -6.59 6.55 25.48
C TYR A 46 -5.12 6.80 25.20
N VAL A 47 -4.37 5.72 25.07
CA VAL A 47 -3.00 5.74 24.55
C VAL A 47 -2.91 4.88 23.31
N LYS A 48 -1.93 5.15 22.46
CA LYS A 48 -1.72 4.35 21.26
C LYS A 48 -1.12 2.99 21.60
N GLY A 49 -1.63 1.95 20.95
CA GLY A 49 -1.06 0.61 20.98
C GLY A 49 -0.16 0.34 19.78
N LEU A 50 -0.26 -0.87 19.24
CA LEU A 50 0.50 -1.27 18.05
C LEU A 50 -0.10 -0.67 16.79
N GLN A 51 0.73 -0.39 15.79
CA GLN A 51 0.28 0.06 14.48
C GLN A 51 -0.20 -1.13 13.66
N THR A 52 -1.34 -0.97 13.02
CA THR A 52 -1.90 -1.93 12.08
C THR A 52 -2.27 -1.22 10.78
N GLY A 53 -2.29 -1.96 9.69
CA GLY A 53 -2.68 -1.36 8.42
C GLY A 53 -2.97 -2.38 7.33
N THR A 54 -3.55 -1.88 6.26
CA THR A 54 -3.87 -2.66 5.07
C THR A 54 -3.52 -1.87 3.81
N LEU A 55 -3.14 -2.59 2.77
CA LEU A 55 -2.98 -2.07 1.42
C LEU A 55 -3.99 -2.75 0.52
N THR A 56 -4.89 -1.99 -0.05
CA THR A 56 -5.85 -2.46 -1.04
C THR A 56 -5.40 -2.00 -2.42
N LEU A 57 -5.23 -2.93 -3.33
CA LEU A 57 -4.82 -2.67 -4.71
C LEU A 57 -5.83 -3.25 -5.68
N SER A 58 -6.15 -2.46 -6.70
CA SER A 58 -6.83 -2.91 -7.91
C SER A 58 -5.86 -2.75 -9.06
N PHE A 59 -5.61 -3.80 -9.81
CA PHE A 59 -4.64 -3.76 -10.89
C PHE A 59 -4.99 -4.70 -12.03
N LEU A 60 -4.39 -4.42 -13.20
CA LEU A 60 -4.48 -5.28 -14.36
C LEU A 60 -3.50 -6.44 -14.19
N ASN A 61 -3.96 -7.66 -14.45
CA ASN A 61 -3.11 -8.84 -14.36
C ASN A 61 -2.15 -8.88 -15.58
N ASP A 62 -0.87 -8.89 -15.28
CA ASP A 62 0.16 -9.14 -16.27
C ASP A 62 0.98 -10.35 -15.82
N PRO A 63 0.81 -11.51 -16.48
CA PRO A 63 1.51 -12.74 -16.10
C PRO A 63 2.92 -12.86 -16.68
N ALA A 64 3.40 -11.86 -17.40
CA ALA A 64 4.74 -11.90 -17.98
C ALA A 64 5.81 -11.95 -16.87
N THR A 65 6.98 -12.45 -17.23
CA THR A 65 8.11 -12.58 -16.28
C THR A 65 8.49 -11.21 -15.69
N SER A 66 8.62 -11.18 -14.37
CA SER A 66 8.93 -9.97 -13.58
C SER A 66 7.85 -8.89 -13.59
N GLU A 67 6.66 -9.20 -14.08
CA GLU A 67 5.50 -8.32 -13.97
C GLU A 67 4.72 -8.58 -12.67
N ILE A 68 3.64 -7.82 -12.46
CA ILE A 68 2.98 -7.76 -11.15
C ILE A 68 2.44 -9.13 -10.70
N LEU A 69 1.79 -9.87 -11.57
CA LEU A 69 1.22 -11.17 -11.20
C LEU A 69 2.32 -12.21 -10.92
N ASP A 70 3.35 -12.25 -11.75
CA ASP A 70 4.49 -13.14 -11.55
C ASP A 70 5.22 -12.85 -10.24
N THR A 71 5.45 -11.57 -9.93
CA THR A 71 6.10 -11.13 -8.70
C THR A 71 5.28 -11.53 -7.47
N LEU A 72 3.97 -11.34 -7.49
CA LEU A 72 3.10 -11.69 -6.36
C LEU A 72 2.99 -13.20 -6.18
N LEU A 73 2.91 -13.96 -7.27
CA LEU A 73 2.86 -15.42 -7.20
C LEU A 73 4.16 -16.01 -6.64
N THR A 74 5.29 -15.46 -7.05
CA THR A 74 6.62 -15.90 -6.55
C THR A 74 6.76 -15.62 -5.05
N ASN A 75 6.17 -14.54 -4.56
CA ASN A 75 6.26 -14.13 -3.15
C ASN A 75 5.01 -14.51 -2.34
N PHE A 76 4.13 -15.34 -2.89
CA PHE A 76 2.92 -15.74 -2.18
C PHE A 76 3.26 -16.44 -0.85
N GLY A 77 2.67 -15.95 0.23
CA GLY A 77 2.95 -16.43 1.59
C GLY A 77 4.16 -15.76 2.24
N SER A 78 4.86 -14.88 1.54
CA SER A 78 6.05 -14.18 2.03
C SER A 78 5.75 -12.70 2.30
N THR A 79 6.67 -12.07 3.02
CA THR A 79 6.65 -10.62 3.25
C THR A 79 7.51 -9.93 2.20
N VAL A 80 6.98 -8.89 1.56
CA VAL A 80 7.69 -8.11 0.56
C VAL A 80 7.61 -6.63 0.87
N ALA A 81 8.65 -5.90 0.49
CA ALA A 81 8.72 -4.45 0.66
C ALA A 81 7.89 -3.73 -0.41
N VAL A 82 7.20 -2.68 0.00
CA VAL A 82 6.39 -1.84 -0.88
C VAL A 82 6.74 -0.38 -0.64
N LYS A 83 6.84 0.37 -1.74
CA LYS A 83 6.95 1.83 -1.71
C LYS A 83 5.78 2.44 -2.46
N MET A 84 5.21 3.49 -1.90
CA MET A 84 4.14 4.25 -2.53
C MET A 84 4.46 5.74 -2.46
N ILE A 85 4.09 6.46 -3.49
CA ILE A 85 4.23 7.91 -3.56
C ILE A 85 3.01 8.51 -4.25
N GLN A 86 2.60 9.69 -3.81
CA GLN A 86 1.40 10.35 -4.35
C GLN A 86 1.60 10.82 -5.80
N ASP A 87 2.78 11.33 -6.12
CA ASP A 87 3.12 11.80 -7.47
C ASP A 87 4.39 11.12 -7.96
N ALA A 88 4.24 10.17 -8.86
CA ALA A 88 5.32 9.44 -9.50
C ALA A 88 5.69 10.01 -10.88
N SER A 89 5.35 11.25 -11.17
CA SER A 89 5.75 11.92 -12.42
C SER A 89 7.27 12.00 -12.52
N SER A 90 7.81 11.71 -13.70
CA SER A 90 9.25 11.71 -13.95
C SER A 90 9.78 13.15 -14.14
N PRO A 91 10.91 13.52 -13.47
CA PRO A 91 11.62 12.76 -12.46
C PRO A 91 10.86 12.72 -11.12
N VAL A 92 10.81 11.54 -10.49
CA VAL A 92 10.13 11.39 -9.21
C VAL A 92 10.94 12.07 -8.11
N THR A 93 10.32 12.98 -7.38
CA THR A 93 10.96 13.73 -6.30
C THR A 93 10.24 13.50 -4.99
N VAL A 94 10.93 12.94 -4.02
CA VAL A 94 10.43 12.80 -2.65
C VAL A 94 10.65 14.11 -1.91
N ALA A 95 9.58 14.72 -1.42
CA ALA A 95 9.61 16.02 -0.77
C ALA A 95 8.48 16.14 0.26
N ASP A 96 8.43 17.24 0.98
CA ASP A 96 7.39 17.46 1.99
C ASP A 96 5.97 17.45 1.40
N GLY A 97 5.81 17.95 0.18
CA GLY A 97 4.53 17.89 -0.55
C GLY A 97 4.28 16.60 -1.32
N ASN A 98 5.23 15.66 -1.32
CA ASN A 98 5.16 14.40 -2.04
C ASN A 98 5.90 13.32 -1.25
N LYS A 99 5.27 12.85 -0.20
CA LYS A 99 5.88 11.93 0.77
C LYS A 99 5.99 10.53 0.24
N LEU A 100 7.08 9.87 0.62
CA LEU A 100 7.33 8.47 0.33
C LEU A 100 6.85 7.60 1.49
N TYR A 101 5.99 6.65 1.20
CA TYR A 101 5.49 5.66 2.15
C TYR A 101 6.21 4.33 1.90
N THR A 102 6.87 3.82 2.91
CA THR A 102 7.60 2.54 2.85
C THR A 102 7.07 1.61 3.91
N PHE A 103 6.73 0.39 3.52
CA PHE A 103 6.19 -0.63 4.42
C PHE A 103 6.36 -2.00 3.81
N ASP A 104 6.16 -3.02 4.63
CA ASP A 104 6.15 -4.42 4.18
C ASP A 104 4.73 -4.95 4.18
N ILE A 105 4.40 -5.78 3.22
CA ILE A 105 3.12 -6.47 3.15
C ILE A 105 3.31 -7.98 3.21
N LEU A 106 2.34 -8.66 3.81
CA LEU A 106 2.24 -10.11 3.72
C LEU A 106 1.38 -10.46 2.50
N VAL A 107 1.95 -11.16 1.54
CA VAL A 107 1.23 -11.60 0.33
C VAL A 107 0.42 -12.85 0.69
N ASN A 108 -0.76 -12.63 1.25
CA ASN A 108 -1.61 -13.69 1.80
C ASN A 108 -2.88 -13.93 1.00
N ASN A 109 -3.09 -13.18 -0.08
CA ASN A 109 -4.32 -13.22 -0.84
C ASN A 109 -4.06 -12.86 -2.29
N LEU A 110 -4.48 -13.70 -3.23
CA LEU A 110 -4.40 -13.43 -4.66
C LEU A 110 -5.66 -13.98 -5.35
N THR A 111 -6.09 -13.28 -6.40
CA THR A 111 -7.18 -13.71 -7.27
C THR A 111 -6.65 -13.70 -8.72
N PRO A 112 -5.79 -14.65 -9.11
CA PRO A 112 -5.08 -14.59 -10.37
C PRO A 112 -5.96 -14.82 -11.59
N ILE A 113 -7.12 -15.46 -11.40
CA ILE A 113 -8.09 -15.71 -12.48
C ILE A 113 -9.42 -15.11 -12.05
N ASN A 114 -9.83 -14.05 -12.74
CA ASN A 114 -11.05 -13.32 -12.45
C ASN A 114 -11.60 -12.68 -13.71
N GLY A 115 -12.88 -12.90 -14.01
CA GLY A 115 -13.57 -12.29 -15.12
C GLY A 115 -14.28 -13.31 -16.02
N ALA A 116 -15.06 -12.80 -16.96
CA ALA A 116 -15.80 -13.56 -17.93
C ALA A 116 -15.19 -13.39 -19.33
N THR A 117 -15.68 -14.15 -20.31
CA THR A 117 -15.25 -14.03 -21.71
C THR A 117 -15.44 -12.59 -22.18
N GLY A 118 -14.39 -12.01 -22.73
CA GLY A 118 -14.37 -10.63 -23.23
C GLY A 118 -13.95 -9.58 -22.21
N ASP A 119 -13.80 -9.94 -20.94
CA ASP A 119 -13.32 -9.03 -19.91
C ASP A 119 -11.79 -8.98 -19.86
N ILE A 120 -11.28 -7.82 -19.43
CA ILE A 120 -9.85 -7.69 -19.09
C ILE A 120 -9.63 -8.36 -17.74
N SER A 121 -8.54 -9.13 -17.63
CA SER A 121 -8.17 -9.77 -16.37
C SER A 121 -7.68 -8.73 -15.37
N THR A 122 -8.37 -8.62 -14.24
CA THR A 122 -8.05 -7.67 -13.16
C THR A 122 -8.08 -8.37 -11.81
N GLN A 123 -7.49 -7.73 -10.80
CA GLN A 123 -7.58 -8.17 -9.41
C GLN A 123 -7.90 -7.00 -8.50
N ASP A 124 -8.72 -7.29 -7.48
CA ASP A 124 -8.90 -6.44 -6.31
C ASP A 124 -8.44 -7.24 -5.09
N VAL A 125 -7.35 -6.85 -4.47
CA VAL A 125 -6.78 -7.59 -3.34
C VAL A 125 -6.45 -6.65 -2.19
N THR A 126 -6.57 -7.17 -0.96
CA THR A 126 -6.19 -6.47 0.25
C THR A 126 -5.09 -7.25 0.95
N PHE A 127 -3.95 -6.60 1.15
CA PHE A 127 -2.82 -7.17 1.86
C PHE A 127 -2.73 -6.59 3.26
N THR A 128 -2.33 -7.42 4.22
CA THR A 128 -2.02 -6.96 5.57
C THR A 128 -0.62 -6.36 5.60
N ILE A 129 -0.49 -5.16 6.17
CA ILE A 129 0.81 -4.55 6.39
C ILE A 129 1.47 -5.25 7.58
N ASN A 130 2.70 -5.71 7.35
CA ASN A 130 3.49 -6.41 8.36
C ASN A 130 4.52 -5.45 8.95
N GLY A 131 4.18 -4.88 10.10
CA GLY A 131 5.01 -3.87 10.77
C GLY A 131 4.46 -2.46 10.63
N ALA A 132 5.33 -1.48 10.76
CA ALA A 132 4.95 -0.07 10.73
C ALA A 132 5.17 0.54 9.34
N VAL A 133 4.36 1.55 9.01
CA VAL A 133 4.54 2.37 7.82
C VAL A 133 5.52 3.49 8.14
N THR A 134 6.55 3.63 7.32
CA THR A 134 7.52 4.73 7.42
C THR A 134 7.16 5.79 6.39
N VAL A 135 7.05 7.03 6.85
CA VAL A 135 6.76 8.20 6.00
C VAL A 135 8.00 9.07 5.95
N ALA A 136 8.47 9.38 4.74
CA ALA A 136 9.66 10.21 4.53
C ALA A 136 9.36 11.37 3.58
N ASP A 137 9.98 12.50 3.85
CA ASP A 137 9.92 13.71 3.02
C ASP A 137 11.21 13.93 2.23
N SER A 138 12.11 12.97 2.30
CA SER A 138 13.38 12.96 1.56
C SER A 138 13.77 11.51 1.24
N GLY A 139 14.70 11.34 0.34
CA GLY A 139 15.20 10.02 -0.06
C GLY A 139 14.94 9.73 -1.53
N THR A 140 15.00 8.47 -1.89
CA THR A 140 14.92 7.99 -3.28
C THR A 140 13.73 7.06 -3.47
N TRP A 141 12.99 7.33 -4.55
CA TRP A 141 11.92 6.46 -5.04
C TRP A 141 12.43 5.11 -5.52
#